data_0159001bcddf6a63c01cd9bd28e79e5b
#
_entry.id   0159001bcddf6a63c01cd9bd28e79e5b
#
_cell.length_a   1.000
_cell.length_b   1.000
_cell.length_c   1.000
_cell.angle_alpha   90.00
_cell.angle_beta   90.00
_cell.angle_gamma   90.00
#
_symmetry.space_group_name_H-M   'P 1'
#
loop_
_entity.id
_entity.type
_entity.pdbx_description
1 polymer ?
#
loop_
_entity_poly.entity_id
_entity_poly.type
_entity_poly.pdbx_seq_one_letter_code
_entity_poly.pdbx_strand_id
1 'polypeptide(L)'
;TQDRSSAASDVYKRQADLLIEIICEEIPARMQARAAADLERLMLARLGEAGLAHGAARRFVAPRHLALYVDGVAERQEDVSEERRGPRADAPDKAIEGFLKSTGLSRDRLVEEDTPKGRFLFARIERPGVASARLIPAMLAEVLAEFPWPKSQRWGATRFRWVRPLHRVNLLFGGAPLAGELDLGGAPLAFTACLLYTSPSPRDLWI
;
A
#
# COMPACT_ATOMS: atom_id res chain seq x y z
N THR A 1 27.04 -10.09 -21.50
CA THR A 1 27.04 -10.32 -20.02
C THR A 1 26.98 -9.00 -19.20
N GLN A 2 26.74 -7.84 -19.85
CA GLN A 2 26.77 -6.52 -19.17
C GLN A 2 25.39 -5.93 -18.83
N ASP A 3 24.29 -6.54 -19.26
CA ASP A 3 22.96 -5.90 -19.18
C ASP A 3 22.17 -6.21 -17.88
N ARG A 4 22.54 -7.25 -17.13
CA ARG A 4 21.88 -7.62 -15.88
C ARG A 4 22.29 -6.76 -14.67
N SER A 5 23.42 -6.09 -14.72
CA SER A 5 23.90 -5.23 -13.62
C SER A 5 23.23 -3.86 -13.58
N SER A 6 22.78 -3.35 -14.73
CA SER A 6 22.12 -2.05 -14.84
C SER A 6 20.69 -2.08 -14.30
N ALA A 7 19.93 -3.13 -14.60
CA ALA A 7 18.55 -3.26 -14.13
C ALA A 7 18.44 -3.42 -12.60
N ALA A 8 19.34 -4.19 -11.99
CA ALA A 8 19.40 -4.35 -10.54
C ALA A 8 19.76 -3.03 -9.83
N SER A 9 20.66 -2.22 -10.43
CA SER A 9 21.03 -0.91 -9.91
C SER A 9 19.90 0.13 -10.01
N ASP A 10 19.04 0.02 -11.02
CA ASP A 10 17.90 0.93 -11.22
C ASP A 10 16.73 0.64 -10.26
N VAL A 11 16.53 -0.63 -9.90
CA VAL A 11 15.54 -1.04 -8.89
C VAL A 11 15.94 -0.51 -7.51
N TYR A 12 17.22 -0.50 -7.17
CA TYR A 12 17.72 0.06 -5.89
C TYR A 12 17.61 1.58 -5.81
N LYS A 13 17.55 2.28 -6.95
CA LYS A 13 17.47 3.75 -7.00
C LYS A 13 16.07 4.32 -6.81
N ARG A 14 15.04 3.46 -6.70
CA ARG A 14 13.63 3.87 -6.60
C ARG A 14 12.97 3.29 -5.36
N GLN A 15 13.63 3.47 -4.23
CA GLN A 15 13.10 3.07 -2.94
C GLN A 15 13.03 4.28 -2.01
N ALA A 16 12.00 4.33 -1.20
CA ALA A 16 11.77 5.40 -0.25
C ALA A 16 11.36 4.84 1.11
N ASP A 17 11.80 5.48 2.17
CA ASP A 17 11.45 5.06 3.53
C ASP A 17 10.02 5.46 3.86
N LEU A 18 9.33 4.57 4.57
CA LEU A 18 7.98 4.78 5.05
C LEU A 18 7.99 4.98 6.56
N LEU A 19 7.41 6.08 7.02
CA LEU A 19 7.14 6.34 8.44
C LEU A 19 5.65 6.50 8.67
N ILE A 20 5.14 5.71 9.60
CA ILE A 20 3.77 5.77 10.10
C ILE A 20 3.82 6.09 11.59
N GLU A 21 3.10 7.11 12.03
CA GLU A 21 2.90 7.41 13.46
C GLU A 21 1.41 7.54 13.74
N ILE A 22 0.96 6.85 14.77
CA ILE A 22 -0.41 6.87 15.26
C ILE A 22 -0.40 7.44 16.67
N ILE A 23 -1.08 8.55 16.87
CA ILE A 23 -1.17 9.26 18.15
C ILE A 23 -2.59 9.11 18.67
N CYS A 24 -2.73 8.55 19.87
CA CYS A 24 -4.02 8.33 20.51
C CYS A 24 -3.91 8.60 22.02
N GLU A 25 -5.01 8.44 22.74
CA GLU A 25 -4.99 8.38 24.20
C GLU A 25 -4.24 7.13 24.68
N GLU A 26 -3.98 7.04 25.98
CA GLU A 26 -3.07 6.10 26.58
C GLU A 26 -3.42 4.62 26.30
N ILE A 27 -2.57 3.94 25.57
CA ILE A 27 -2.65 2.50 25.28
C ILE A 27 -2.25 1.73 26.54
N PRO A 28 -3.08 0.82 27.04
CA PRO A 28 -2.73 0.01 28.21
C PRO A 28 -1.39 -0.73 28.00
N ALA A 29 -0.49 -0.66 28.97
CA ALA A 29 0.87 -1.17 28.88
C ALA A 29 0.93 -2.63 28.33
N ARG A 30 0.03 -3.49 28.81
CA ARG A 30 -0.07 -4.89 28.36
C ARG A 30 -0.42 -5.08 26.88
N MET A 31 -0.93 -4.04 26.21
CA MET A 31 -1.33 -4.11 24.79
C MET A 31 -0.29 -3.48 23.86
N GLN A 32 0.63 -2.66 24.39
CA GLN A 32 1.55 -1.85 23.60
C GLN A 32 2.45 -2.70 22.70
N ALA A 33 3.16 -3.66 23.26
CA ALA A 33 4.09 -4.49 22.49
C ALA A 33 3.38 -5.29 21.39
N ARG A 34 2.19 -5.83 21.70
CA ARG A 34 1.38 -6.56 20.72
C ARG A 34 0.86 -5.65 19.62
N ALA A 35 0.40 -4.46 19.97
CA ALA A 35 -0.09 -3.49 19.00
C ALA A 35 1.02 -3.07 18.02
N ALA A 36 2.25 -2.83 18.52
CA ALA A 36 3.38 -2.54 17.66
C ALA A 36 3.69 -3.69 16.69
N ALA A 37 3.65 -4.93 17.16
CA ALA A 37 3.85 -6.11 16.33
C ALA A 37 2.71 -6.32 15.31
N ASP A 38 1.46 -6.06 15.70
CA ASP A 38 0.31 -6.16 14.80
C ASP A 38 0.35 -5.08 13.71
N LEU A 39 0.74 -3.83 14.03
CA LEU A 39 0.90 -2.77 13.03
C LEU A 39 1.96 -3.16 11.99
N GLU A 40 3.13 -3.62 12.43
CA GLU A 40 4.20 -4.09 11.54
C GLU A 40 3.70 -5.22 10.65
N ARG A 41 3.17 -6.28 11.24
CA ARG A 41 2.70 -7.46 10.52
C ARG A 41 1.63 -7.13 9.46
N LEU A 42 0.63 -6.33 9.85
CA LEU A 42 -0.47 -5.97 8.95
C LEU A 42 0.01 -5.07 7.82
N MET A 43 0.83 -4.07 8.11
CA MET A 43 1.32 -3.16 7.08
C MET A 43 2.26 -3.86 6.09
N LEU A 44 3.18 -4.70 6.58
CA LEU A 44 4.08 -5.48 5.71
C LEU A 44 3.30 -6.50 4.85
N ALA A 45 2.25 -7.11 5.39
CA ALA A 45 1.37 -7.98 4.62
C ALA A 45 0.71 -7.22 3.45
N ARG A 46 0.17 -6.02 3.69
CA ARG A 46 -0.42 -5.18 2.63
C ARG A 46 0.59 -4.74 1.58
N LEU A 47 1.81 -4.37 2.00
CA LEU A 47 2.89 -4.04 1.04
C LEU A 47 3.23 -5.25 0.17
N GLY A 48 3.35 -6.44 0.78
CA GLY A 48 3.61 -7.69 0.06
C GLY A 48 2.50 -8.08 -0.91
N GLU A 49 1.23 -8.01 -0.49
CA GLU A 49 0.05 -8.26 -1.33
C GLU A 49 -0.01 -7.31 -2.55
N ALA A 50 0.45 -6.07 -2.36
CA ALA A 50 0.56 -5.10 -3.44
C ALA A 50 1.82 -5.29 -4.32
N GLY A 51 2.68 -6.24 -4.02
CA GLY A 51 3.93 -6.44 -4.77
C GLY A 51 4.95 -5.32 -4.57
N LEU A 52 4.87 -4.61 -3.44
CA LEU A 52 5.82 -3.55 -3.08
C LEU A 52 6.97 -4.15 -2.25
N ALA A 53 8.12 -4.32 -2.88
CA ALA A 53 9.32 -4.75 -2.18
C ALA A 53 9.71 -3.72 -1.10
N HIS A 54 10.22 -4.19 0.02
CA HIS A 54 10.65 -3.36 1.13
C HIS A 54 11.84 -3.99 1.87
N GLY A 55 12.56 -3.17 2.63
CA GLY A 55 13.67 -3.57 3.49
C GLY A 55 13.22 -3.94 4.90
N ALA A 56 14.07 -3.68 5.88
CA ALA A 56 13.80 -3.96 7.28
C ALA A 56 12.71 -3.05 7.85
N ALA A 57 11.95 -3.58 8.80
CA ALA A 57 10.97 -2.80 9.55
C ALA A 57 11.41 -2.61 11.00
N ARG A 58 11.11 -1.45 11.55
CA ARG A 58 11.34 -1.11 12.96
C ARG A 58 10.07 -0.54 13.56
N ARG A 59 9.64 -1.09 14.67
CA ARG A 59 8.45 -0.66 15.38
C ARG A 59 8.81 0.02 16.69
N PHE A 60 8.04 1.03 17.04
CA PHE A 60 8.19 1.79 18.27
C PHE A 60 6.84 1.93 18.95
N VAL A 61 6.84 1.92 20.26
CA VAL A 61 5.64 2.13 21.05
C VAL A 61 5.94 2.91 22.31
N ALA A 62 5.05 3.84 22.62
CA ALA A 62 4.98 4.57 23.87
C ALA A 62 3.49 4.63 24.31
N PRO A 63 3.17 5.06 25.53
CA PRO A 63 1.79 5.03 26.03
C PRO A 63 0.76 5.68 25.10
N ARG A 64 1.13 6.72 24.36
CA ARG A 64 0.23 7.47 23.46
C ARG A 64 0.66 7.43 21.99
N HIS A 65 1.71 6.67 21.68
CA HIS A 65 2.29 6.59 20.33
C HIS A 65 2.48 5.14 19.89
N LEU A 66 2.14 4.89 18.66
CA LEU A 66 2.47 3.66 17.96
C LEU A 66 3.11 4.04 16.63
N ALA A 67 4.31 3.60 16.36
CA ALA A 67 5.01 3.96 15.15
C ALA A 67 5.65 2.75 14.46
N LEU A 68 5.70 2.83 13.14
CA LEU A 68 6.34 1.88 12.25
C LEU A 68 7.20 2.63 11.25
N TYR A 69 8.45 2.21 11.15
CA TYR A 69 9.37 2.67 10.12
C TYR A 69 9.76 1.47 9.25
N VAL A 70 9.67 1.62 7.93
CA VAL A 70 10.06 0.59 6.96
C VAL A 70 11.09 1.16 6.02
N ASP A 71 12.26 0.53 5.99
CA ASP A 71 13.36 0.92 5.11
C ASP A 71 13.02 0.57 3.65
N GLY A 72 13.33 1.44 2.73
CA GLY A 72 13.45 1.15 1.31
C GLY A 72 12.23 0.47 0.68
N VAL A 73 11.03 1.03 0.85
CA VAL A 73 9.83 0.57 0.14
C VAL A 73 9.90 0.99 -1.32
N ALA A 74 9.58 0.10 -2.25
CA ALA A 74 9.54 0.42 -3.68
C ALA A 74 8.62 1.60 -3.96
N GLU A 75 9.04 2.55 -4.79
CA GLU A 75 8.25 3.76 -5.11
C GLU A 75 7.04 3.48 -5.99
N ARG A 76 7.03 2.32 -6.67
CA ARG A 76 5.90 1.85 -7.48
C ARG A 76 5.90 0.33 -7.58
N GLN A 77 4.76 -0.22 -7.92
CA GLN A 77 4.62 -1.62 -8.30
C GLN A 77 5.40 -1.88 -9.60
N GLU A 78 5.85 -3.10 -9.77
CA GLU A 78 6.39 -3.55 -11.05
C GLU A 78 5.28 -3.58 -12.13
N ASP A 79 5.67 -3.27 -13.37
CA ASP A 79 4.76 -3.42 -14.49
C ASP A 79 4.50 -4.93 -14.71
N VAL A 80 3.25 -5.31 -14.75
CA VAL A 80 2.86 -6.71 -15.00
C VAL A 80 2.57 -6.87 -16.49
N SER A 81 3.33 -7.71 -17.15
CA SER A 81 3.05 -8.17 -18.50
C SER A 81 2.55 -9.61 -18.42
N GLU A 82 1.28 -9.82 -18.65
CA GLU A 82 0.64 -11.13 -18.70
C GLU A 82 0.37 -11.50 -20.15
N GLU A 83 0.96 -12.60 -20.61
CA GLU A 83 0.67 -13.17 -21.90
C GLU A 83 -0.37 -14.30 -21.77
N ARG A 84 -1.50 -14.12 -22.42
CA ARG A 84 -2.57 -15.14 -22.45
C ARG A 84 -2.69 -15.71 -23.84
N ARG A 85 -2.53 -17.02 -23.94
CA ARG A 85 -2.80 -17.77 -25.17
C ARG A 85 -4.31 -17.82 -25.41
N GLY A 86 -4.72 -17.38 -26.57
CA GLY A 86 -6.09 -17.40 -27.06
C GLY A 86 -6.39 -18.56 -28.01
N PRO A 87 -7.49 -18.48 -28.77
CA PRO A 87 -7.87 -19.43 -29.76
C PRO A 87 -6.89 -19.41 -30.96
N ARG A 88 -7.03 -20.37 -31.86
CA ARG A 88 -6.28 -20.36 -33.13
C ARG A 88 -6.68 -19.16 -33.98
N ALA A 89 -5.75 -18.68 -34.82
CA ALA A 89 -6.02 -17.54 -35.70
C ALA A 89 -7.13 -17.84 -36.74
N ASP A 90 -7.33 -19.12 -37.05
CA ASP A 90 -8.38 -19.63 -37.96
C ASP A 90 -9.68 -20.04 -37.20
N ALA A 91 -9.80 -19.75 -35.89
CA ALA A 91 -10.97 -20.09 -35.11
C ALA A 91 -12.20 -19.22 -35.50
N PRO A 92 -13.42 -19.73 -35.28
CA PRO A 92 -14.64 -18.96 -35.52
C PRO A 92 -14.63 -17.63 -34.78
N ASP A 93 -15.17 -16.57 -35.40
CA ASP A 93 -15.22 -15.21 -34.83
C ASP A 93 -15.82 -15.17 -33.43
N LYS A 94 -16.81 -16.03 -33.16
CA LYS A 94 -17.43 -16.15 -31.81
C LYS A 94 -16.43 -16.57 -30.75
N ALA A 95 -15.45 -17.40 -31.07
CA ALA A 95 -14.40 -17.81 -30.13
C ALA A 95 -13.41 -16.66 -29.85
N ILE A 96 -13.07 -15.92 -30.91
CA ILE A 96 -12.21 -14.72 -30.81
C ILE A 96 -12.89 -13.63 -30.03
N GLU A 97 -14.17 -13.36 -30.26
CA GLU A 97 -14.96 -12.38 -29.48
C GLU A 97 -15.05 -12.76 -28.00
N GLY A 98 -15.24 -14.05 -27.69
CA GLY A 98 -15.24 -14.54 -26.31
C GLY A 98 -13.90 -14.30 -25.62
N PHE A 99 -12.80 -14.51 -26.34
CA PHE A 99 -11.46 -14.24 -25.84
C PHE A 99 -11.20 -12.74 -25.63
N LEU A 100 -11.59 -11.89 -26.57
CA LEU A 100 -11.51 -10.44 -26.47
C LEU A 100 -12.30 -9.91 -25.25
N LYS A 101 -13.52 -10.42 -25.04
CA LYS A 101 -14.32 -10.06 -23.84
C LYS A 101 -13.65 -10.47 -22.54
N SER A 102 -12.98 -11.63 -22.51
CA SER A 102 -12.30 -12.13 -21.30
C SER A 102 -11.01 -11.39 -20.98
N THR A 103 -10.33 -10.84 -22.00
CA THR A 103 -9.06 -10.11 -21.88
C THR A 103 -9.25 -8.59 -21.80
N GLY A 104 -10.41 -8.09 -22.21
CA GLY A 104 -10.70 -6.64 -22.29
C GLY A 104 -9.90 -5.92 -23.37
N LEU A 105 -9.33 -6.66 -24.33
CA LEU A 105 -8.52 -6.12 -25.43
C LEU A 105 -9.32 -6.00 -26.72
N SER A 106 -8.90 -5.08 -27.59
CA SER A 106 -9.38 -5.00 -28.96
C SER A 106 -8.58 -5.98 -29.87
N ARG A 107 -9.15 -6.35 -31.02
CA ARG A 107 -8.55 -7.34 -31.95
C ARG A 107 -7.16 -6.92 -32.42
N ASP A 108 -6.92 -5.62 -32.59
CA ASP A 108 -5.67 -5.02 -33.05
C ASP A 108 -4.50 -5.19 -32.07
N ARG A 109 -4.81 -5.54 -30.81
CA ARG A 109 -3.80 -5.80 -29.77
C ARG A 109 -3.47 -7.27 -29.58
N LEU A 110 -4.07 -8.14 -30.37
CA LEU A 110 -3.72 -9.55 -30.41
C LEU A 110 -2.50 -9.76 -31.33
N VAL A 111 -1.54 -10.54 -30.85
CA VAL A 111 -0.37 -10.93 -31.61
C VAL A 111 -0.57 -12.36 -32.10
N GLU A 112 -0.38 -12.59 -33.42
CA GLU A 112 -0.37 -13.93 -33.97
C GLU A 112 1.02 -14.52 -33.83
N GLU A 113 1.12 -15.68 -33.18
CA GLU A 113 2.38 -16.41 -33.06
C GLU A 113 2.25 -17.82 -33.62
N ASP A 114 3.27 -18.21 -34.41
CA ASP A 114 3.40 -19.56 -34.95
C ASP A 114 3.95 -20.49 -33.83
N THR A 115 3.14 -21.46 -33.47
CA THR A 115 3.55 -22.52 -32.54
C THR A 115 3.62 -23.87 -33.27
N PRO A 116 4.31 -24.87 -32.75
CA PRO A 116 4.35 -26.22 -33.32
C PRO A 116 2.96 -26.87 -33.54
N LYS A 117 1.92 -26.31 -32.88
CA LYS A 117 0.51 -26.78 -32.99
C LYS A 117 -0.37 -25.89 -33.88
N GLY A 118 0.21 -24.94 -34.62
CA GLY A 118 -0.48 -23.99 -35.48
C GLY A 118 -0.38 -22.55 -34.99
N ARG A 119 -0.99 -21.63 -35.74
CA ARG A 119 -1.04 -20.21 -35.42
C ARG A 119 -2.09 -19.95 -34.33
N PHE A 120 -1.69 -19.26 -33.25
CA PHE A 120 -2.55 -18.90 -32.15
C PHE A 120 -2.51 -17.39 -31.94
N LEU A 121 -3.61 -16.86 -31.42
CA LEU A 121 -3.70 -15.49 -30.99
C LEU A 121 -3.19 -15.39 -29.56
N PHE A 122 -2.32 -14.43 -29.30
CA PHE A 122 -1.81 -14.12 -27.96
C PHE A 122 -2.27 -12.72 -27.55
N ALA A 123 -2.79 -12.61 -26.34
CA ALA A 123 -3.14 -11.35 -25.72
C ALA A 123 -2.03 -10.96 -24.75
N ARG A 124 -1.30 -9.88 -25.07
CA ARG A 124 -0.31 -9.31 -24.15
C ARG A 124 -0.99 -8.20 -23.37
N ILE A 125 -1.24 -8.47 -22.07
CA ILE A 125 -1.90 -7.54 -21.16
C ILE A 125 -0.80 -6.86 -20.35
N GLU A 126 -0.52 -5.61 -20.69
CA GLU A 126 0.41 -4.78 -19.95
C GLU A 126 -0.39 -3.94 -18.92
N ARG A 127 -0.07 -4.13 -17.66
CA ARG A 127 -0.61 -3.32 -16.57
C ARG A 127 0.52 -2.52 -15.95
N PRO A 128 0.55 -1.20 -16.17
CA PRO A 128 1.58 -0.36 -15.54
C PRO A 128 1.40 -0.38 -14.03
N GLY A 129 2.51 -0.52 -13.31
CA GLY A 129 2.52 -0.50 -11.86
C GLY A 129 2.02 0.86 -11.33
N VAL A 130 1.33 0.83 -10.21
CA VAL A 130 0.81 2.02 -9.54
C VAL A 130 1.86 2.57 -8.59
N ALA A 131 1.95 3.89 -8.47
CA ALA A 131 2.85 4.54 -7.53
C ALA A 131 2.45 4.24 -6.08
N SER A 132 3.44 3.86 -5.25
CA SER A 132 3.23 3.49 -3.83
C SER A 132 2.60 4.61 -3.02
N ALA A 133 2.95 5.86 -3.32
CA ALA A 133 2.35 7.02 -2.69
C ALA A 133 0.81 7.10 -2.85
N ARG A 134 0.24 6.47 -3.88
CA ARG A 134 -1.22 6.37 -4.07
C ARG A 134 -1.84 5.21 -3.31
N LEU A 135 -1.09 4.13 -3.10
CA LEU A 135 -1.59 2.90 -2.50
C LEU A 135 -1.49 2.92 -0.96
N ILE A 136 -0.36 3.41 -0.44
CA ILE A 136 -0.04 3.37 1.01
C ILE A 136 -1.12 4.02 1.90
N PRO A 137 -1.70 5.19 1.57
CA PRO A 137 -2.74 5.80 2.41
C PRO A 137 -3.98 4.91 2.57
N ALA A 138 -4.45 4.31 1.48
CA ALA A 138 -5.59 3.39 1.51
C ALA A 138 -5.28 2.12 2.31
N MET A 139 -4.10 1.52 2.10
CA MET A 139 -3.64 0.36 2.88
C MET A 139 -3.61 0.65 4.37
N LEU A 140 -3.08 1.82 4.77
CA LEU A 140 -3.04 2.21 6.17
C LEU A 140 -4.45 2.39 6.73
N ALA A 141 -5.36 3.03 5.99
CA ALA A 141 -6.75 3.19 6.43
C ALA A 141 -7.44 1.82 6.67
N GLU A 142 -7.24 0.85 5.77
CA GLU A 142 -7.74 -0.52 5.94
C GLU A 142 -7.13 -1.21 7.16
N VAL A 143 -5.80 -1.13 7.33
CA VAL A 143 -5.10 -1.69 8.51
C VAL A 143 -5.65 -1.11 9.80
N LEU A 144 -5.90 0.20 9.85
CA LEU A 144 -6.45 0.84 11.04
C LEU A 144 -7.91 0.44 11.30
N ALA A 145 -8.72 0.28 10.25
CA ALA A 145 -10.12 -0.15 10.37
C ALA A 145 -10.26 -1.58 10.88
N GLU A 146 -9.35 -2.48 10.48
CA GLU A 146 -9.36 -3.90 10.81
C GLU A 146 -8.44 -4.27 12.00
N PHE A 147 -7.91 -3.26 12.70
CA PHE A 147 -6.89 -3.48 13.72
C PHE A 147 -7.36 -4.39 14.86
N PRO A 148 -6.64 -5.48 15.19
CA PRO A 148 -7.11 -6.54 16.07
C PRO A 148 -6.96 -6.21 17.56
N TRP A 149 -7.60 -5.13 18.02
CA TRP A 149 -7.60 -4.79 19.44
C TRP A 149 -8.35 -5.82 20.27
N PRO A 150 -7.76 -6.37 21.35
CA PRO A 150 -8.49 -7.27 22.27
C PRO A 150 -9.68 -6.58 22.95
N LYS A 151 -9.54 -5.28 23.21
CA LYS A 151 -10.59 -4.40 23.70
C LYS A 151 -10.50 -3.07 22.94
N SER A 152 -11.62 -2.63 22.43
CA SER A 152 -11.75 -1.36 21.72
C SER A 152 -13.01 -0.64 22.16
N GLN A 153 -13.04 0.66 22.00
CA GLN A 153 -14.19 1.51 22.29
C GLN A 153 -14.50 2.41 21.10
N ARG A 154 -15.68 2.98 21.12
CA ARG A 154 -16.08 4.11 20.28
C ARG A 154 -16.01 5.37 21.11
N TRP A 155 -15.89 6.51 20.46
CA TRP A 155 -15.94 7.82 21.13
C TRP A 155 -16.72 8.84 20.28
N GLY A 156 -17.34 9.80 20.92
CA GLY A 156 -18.17 10.78 20.25
C GLY A 156 -19.29 10.12 19.43
N ALA A 157 -19.55 10.66 18.25
CA ALA A 157 -20.52 10.12 17.29
C ALA A 157 -19.93 9.12 16.30
N THR A 158 -18.66 8.70 16.47
CA THR A 158 -17.95 7.83 15.50
C THR A 158 -18.44 6.39 15.57
N ARG A 159 -18.32 5.66 14.47
CA ARG A 159 -18.54 4.21 14.39
C ARG A 159 -17.22 3.43 14.47
N PHE A 160 -16.12 4.11 14.26
CA PHE A 160 -14.78 3.55 14.31
C PHE A 160 -14.45 3.05 15.72
N ARG A 161 -13.70 1.97 15.79
CA ARG A 161 -13.31 1.33 17.06
C ARG A 161 -11.81 1.30 17.17
N TRP A 162 -11.29 1.87 18.25
CA TRP A 162 -9.89 1.85 18.61
C TRP A 162 -9.70 1.59 20.09
N VAL A 163 -8.48 1.28 20.51
CA VAL A 163 -8.21 1.03 21.94
C VAL A 163 -8.53 2.24 22.80
N ARG A 164 -8.24 3.44 22.31
CA ARG A 164 -8.51 4.75 22.92
C ARG A 164 -8.77 5.77 21.82
N PRO A 165 -9.36 6.93 22.11
CA PRO A 165 -9.58 7.97 21.12
C PRO A 165 -8.31 8.28 20.32
N LEU A 166 -8.46 8.25 18.99
CA LEU A 166 -7.41 8.52 18.02
C LEU A 166 -7.36 10.03 17.76
N HIS A 167 -6.17 10.62 17.87
CA HIS A 167 -5.97 12.06 17.67
C HIS A 167 -5.40 12.39 16.30
N ARG A 168 -4.38 11.63 15.87
CA ARG A 168 -3.63 11.94 14.65
C ARG A 168 -3.02 10.69 14.05
N VAL A 169 -2.92 10.71 12.74
CA VAL A 169 -2.12 9.76 11.96
C VAL A 169 -1.16 10.58 11.10
N ASN A 170 0.13 10.40 11.30
CA ASN A 170 1.18 10.94 10.45
C ASN A 170 1.65 9.86 9.49
N LEU A 171 1.77 10.21 8.22
CA LEU A 171 2.18 9.31 7.16
C LEU A 171 3.18 10.02 6.25
N LEU A 172 4.42 9.52 6.23
CA LEU A 172 5.49 10.07 5.39
C LEU A 172 6.08 8.97 4.51
N PHE A 173 6.38 9.32 3.28
CA PHE A 173 7.02 8.43 2.33
C PHE A 173 8.11 9.20 1.57
N GLY A 174 9.36 8.72 1.61
CA GLY A 174 10.50 9.43 1.07
C GLY A 174 10.72 10.81 1.69
N GLY A 175 10.35 10.99 2.96
CA GLY A 175 10.42 12.28 3.65
C GLY A 175 9.29 13.25 3.31
N ALA A 176 8.41 12.91 2.36
CA ALA A 176 7.25 13.73 1.99
C ALA A 176 5.96 13.20 2.66
N PRO A 177 5.06 14.10 3.08
CA PRO A 177 3.77 13.71 3.63
C PRO A 177 2.86 13.08 2.56
N LEU A 178 2.17 12.00 2.92
CA LEU A 178 1.10 11.43 2.11
C LEU A 178 -0.25 11.84 2.67
N ALA A 179 -1.10 12.38 1.80
CA ALA A 179 -2.48 12.64 2.12
C ALA A 179 -3.30 11.35 2.12
N GLY A 180 -4.21 11.23 3.07
CA GLY A 180 -5.15 10.12 3.19
C GLY A 180 -6.17 10.41 4.27
N GLU A 181 -7.17 9.57 4.37
CA GLU A 181 -8.26 9.72 5.34
C GLU A 181 -8.64 8.37 5.94
N LEU A 182 -8.98 8.39 7.21
CA LEU A 182 -9.60 7.27 7.91
C LEU A 182 -11.07 7.62 8.16
N ASP A 183 -11.97 6.81 7.64
CA ASP A 183 -13.40 6.93 7.91
C ASP A 183 -13.70 6.51 9.36
N LEU A 184 -14.10 7.47 10.17
CA LEU A 184 -14.52 7.20 11.54
C LEU A 184 -16.03 6.90 11.65
N GLY A 185 -16.75 6.87 10.52
CA GLY A 185 -18.22 6.74 10.50
C GLY A 185 -18.94 7.99 10.98
N GLY A 186 -18.37 9.15 10.74
CA GLY A 186 -18.82 10.50 11.04
C GLY A 186 -17.93 11.47 10.28
N ALA A 187 -17.19 12.34 10.98
CA ALA A 187 -16.16 13.17 10.35
C ALA A 187 -14.91 12.30 10.08
N PRO A 188 -14.34 12.35 8.86
CA PRO A 188 -13.11 11.62 8.57
C PRO A 188 -11.92 12.22 9.32
N LEU A 189 -10.96 11.37 9.68
CA LEU A 189 -9.67 11.78 10.21
C LEU A 189 -8.66 11.86 9.07
N ALA A 190 -8.28 13.07 8.67
CA ALA A 190 -7.24 13.25 7.68
C ALA A 190 -5.87 12.83 8.23
N PHE A 191 -5.06 12.19 7.39
CA PHE A 191 -3.66 11.96 7.69
C PHE A 191 -2.90 13.29 7.55
N THR A 192 -2.06 13.54 8.53
CA THR A 192 -1.28 14.78 8.57
C THR A 192 0.20 14.46 8.48
N ALA A 193 0.98 15.39 7.97
CA ALA A 193 2.40 15.44 8.26
C ALA A 193 2.59 16.45 9.39
N CYS A 194 2.93 16.00 10.53
CA CYS A 194 3.50 16.90 11.52
C CYS A 194 4.98 17.07 11.16
N LEU A 195 5.31 18.13 10.45
CA LEU A 195 6.66 18.62 10.46
C LEU A 195 6.91 19.03 11.93
N LEU A 196 7.87 18.42 12.57
CA LEU A 196 8.28 18.67 13.96
C LEU A 196 8.52 20.15 14.31
N TYR A 197 8.59 20.99 13.29
CA TYR A 197 8.84 22.43 13.36
C TYR A 197 7.60 23.30 13.59
N THR A 198 6.39 22.78 13.54
CA THR A 198 5.16 23.60 13.64
C THR A 198 4.30 23.29 14.86
N SER A 199 4.70 22.34 15.68
CA SER A 199 4.03 22.15 16.98
C SER A 199 4.68 23.11 17.98
N PRO A 200 3.93 24.09 18.55
CA PRO A 200 4.47 24.92 19.61
C PRO A 200 5.00 24.01 20.71
N SER A 201 6.23 24.22 21.11
CA SER A 201 6.82 23.55 22.26
C SER A 201 5.91 23.77 23.49
N PRO A 202 5.75 22.79 24.40
CA PRO A 202 5.08 23.04 25.65
C PRO A 202 5.63 24.26 26.44
N ARG A 203 6.83 24.72 26.09
CA ARG A 203 7.44 25.94 26.64
C ARG A 203 6.89 27.23 26.01
N ASP A 204 6.30 27.15 24.81
CA ASP A 204 5.77 28.31 24.09
C ASP A 204 4.32 28.64 24.51
N LEU A 205 3.71 27.78 25.35
CA LEU A 205 2.37 27.96 25.90
C LEU A 205 2.35 28.77 27.22
N TRP A 206 3.49 29.27 27.69
CA TRP A 206 3.62 30.01 28.95
C TRP A 206 4.11 31.45 28.76
N ILE A 207 3.66 32.13 27.73
CA ILE A 207 3.82 33.58 27.58
C ILE A 207 2.45 34.25 27.58
#